data_0b98f904b608f5d74eaa0d3ff02944a4
#
_entry.id   0b98f904b608f5d74eaa0d3ff02944a4
#
_cell.length_a   1.000
_cell.length_b   1.000
_cell.length_c   1.000
_cell.angle_alpha   90.00
_cell.angle_beta   90.00
_cell.angle_gamma   90.00
#
_symmetry.space_group_name_H-M   'P 1'
#
loop_
_entity.id
_entity.type
_entity.pdbx_description
1 polymer ?
#
loop_
_entity_poly.entity_id
_entity_poly.type
_entity_poly.pdbx_seq_one_letter_code
_entity_poly.pdbx_strand_id
1 'polypeptide(L)'
;MGIYQQSCRPSGRGVTLVDFIQAVERIIAGSERRSRLLNPKERERIAYHEMGHALAATLLEKTDPVQKVSIIPRSIGALGYTLQRPTEDRFLITASELNERMVALLAGRAAEEIVFAEVSTGAADDLAKATDIARQCITRFGMSPVGQAVLEPQRLEWLAQDRAETHERDYSEATAREVDLEVRTMIDTAYAAAKGILSAHVDDLRAGARLLLERETITPADFKPLRRKSDERHGAAAFEGALVQLP
;
A
#
# COMPACT_ATOMS: atom_id res chain seq x y z
N MET A 1 -7.88 -22.93 -5.54
CA MET A 1 -7.39 -23.53 -6.80
C MET A 1 -5.93 -23.17 -7.12
N GLY A 2 -5.41 -21.99 -6.75
CA GLY A 2 -4.04 -21.55 -7.07
C GLY A 2 -2.89 -22.28 -6.33
N ILE A 3 -3.11 -22.78 -5.13
CA ILE A 3 -2.06 -23.42 -4.32
C ILE A 3 -1.72 -24.82 -4.84
N TYR A 4 -2.72 -25.55 -5.34
CA TYR A 4 -2.51 -26.90 -5.87
C TYR A 4 -1.72 -26.97 -7.19
N GLN A 5 -1.80 -25.94 -8.04
CA GLN A 5 -1.07 -25.94 -9.32
C GLN A 5 0.43 -25.72 -9.19
N GLN A 6 0.91 -25.12 -8.09
CA GLN A 6 2.35 -24.93 -7.86
C GLN A 6 3.02 -26.14 -7.16
N SER A 7 2.26 -26.95 -6.43
CA SER A 7 2.78 -28.12 -5.72
C SER A 7 3.05 -29.34 -6.63
N CYS A 8 2.50 -29.35 -7.84
CA CYS A 8 2.75 -30.39 -8.84
C CYS A 8 4.09 -30.16 -9.60
N ARG A 9 5.19 -30.03 -8.90
CA ARG A 9 6.50 -30.22 -9.53
C ARG A 9 6.78 -31.73 -9.68
N PRO A 10 7.29 -32.17 -10.85
CA PRO A 10 7.56 -33.59 -11.12
C PRO A 10 8.59 -34.25 -10.18
N SER A 11 9.15 -33.48 -9.24
CA SER A 11 10.29 -33.91 -8.39
C SER A 11 9.91 -34.47 -7.01
N GLY A 12 8.61 -34.62 -6.68
CA GLY A 12 8.18 -35.26 -5.41
C GLY A 12 8.59 -34.55 -4.11
N ARG A 13 9.08 -33.30 -4.17
CA ARG A 13 9.42 -32.50 -2.98
C ARG A 13 8.16 -31.92 -2.38
N GLY A 14 8.01 -32.02 -1.06
CA GLY A 14 6.92 -31.42 -0.31
C GLY A 14 6.85 -29.90 -0.51
N VAL A 15 5.66 -29.31 -0.26
CA VAL A 15 5.44 -27.86 -0.30
C VAL A 15 6.27 -27.20 0.79
N THR A 16 7.08 -26.23 0.42
CA THR A 16 7.90 -25.43 1.36
C THR A 16 7.20 -24.12 1.73
N LEU A 17 7.64 -23.48 2.82
CA LEU A 17 7.18 -22.14 3.20
C LEU A 17 7.38 -21.12 2.06
N VAL A 18 8.48 -21.25 1.30
CA VAL A 18 8.77 -20.38 0.15
C VAL A 18 7.72 -20.56 -0.95
N ASP A 19 7.31 -21.79 -1.25
CA ASP A 19 6.27 -22.08 -2.24
C ASP A 19 4.92 -21.48 -1.80
N PHE A 20 4.63 -21.54 -0.50
CA PHE A 20 3.41 -20.95 0.06
C PHE A 20 3.43 -19.41 -0.05
N ILE A 21 4.53 -18.75 0.34
CA ILE A 21 4.69 -17.29 0.21
C ILE A 21 4.54 -16.85 -1.25
N GLN A 22 5.19 -17.56 -2.19
CA GLN A 22 5.08 -17.27 -3.61
C GLN A 22 3.65 -17.43 -4.15
N ALA A 23 2.90 -18.42 -3.64
CA ALA A 23 1.50 -18.61 -4.02
C ALA A 23 0.63 -17.45 -3.51
N VAL A 24 0.82 -17.01 -2.28
CA VAL A 24 0.13 -15.85 -1.70
C VAL A 24 0.46 -14.57 -2.49
N GLU A 25 1.73 -14.32 -2.78
CA GLU A 25 2.14 -13.18 -3.61
C GLU A 25 1.48 -13.20 -4.99
N ARG A 26 1.37 -14.38 -5.61
CA ARG A 26 0.71 -14.54 -6.91
C ARG A 26 -0.79 -14.25 -6.85
N ILE A 27 -1.45 -14.58 -5.74
CA ILE A 27 -2.86 -14.28 -5.55
C ILE A 27 -3.07 -12.77 -5.36
N ILE A 28 -2.24 -12.14 -4.54
CA ILE A 28 -2.37 -10.70 -4.18
C ILE A 28 -1.93 -9.79 -5.33
N ALA A 29 -0.74 -10.02 -5.88
CA ALA A 29 -0.11 -9.13 -6.85
C ALA A 29 -0.16 -9.65 -8.31
N GLY A 30 -0.71 -10.84 -8.54
CA GLY A 30 -0.73 -11.49 -9.85
C GLY A 30 0.60 -12.16 -10.24
N SER A 31 0.62 -12.83 -11.40
CA SER A 31 1.83 -13.51 -11.91
C SER A 31 2.84 -12.52 -12.47
N GLU A 32 4.13 -12.80 -12.29
CA GLU A 32 5.22 -11.99 -12.88
C GLU A 32 5.20 -12.02 -14.40
N ARG A 33 5.39 -10.85 -15.03
CA ARG A 33 5.52 -10.70 -16.48
C ARG A 33 6.89 -10.15 -16.83
N ARG A 34 7.92 -10.98 -16.73
CA ARG A 34 9.31 -10.61 -17.08
C ARG A 34 9.52 -10.30 -18.56
N SER A 35 8.58 -10.67 -19.42
CA SER A 35 8.64 -10.41 -20.88
C SER A 35 8.27 -8.97 -21.26
N ARG A 36 7.77 -8.15 -20.33
CA ARG A 36 7.43 -6.75 -20.61
C ARG A 36 8.70 -5.90 -20.56
N LEU A 37 9.17 -5.47 -21.72
CA LEU A 37 10.28 -4.52 -21.81
C LEU A 37 9.79 -3.13 -21.39
N LEU A 38 10.14 -2.71 -20.18
CA LEU A 38 9.93 -1.34 -19.72
C LEU A 38 11.02 -0.44 -20.29
N ASN A 39 10.64 0.77 -20.71
CA ASN A 39 11.60 1.81 -21.04
C ASN A 39 12.45 2.13 -19.79
N PRO A 40 13.78 2.32 -19.88
CA PRO A 40 14.62 2.66 -18.74
C PRO A 40 14.11 3.84 -17.90
N LYS A 41 13.55 4.88 -18.52
CA LYS A 41 12.96 6.03 -17.83
C LYS A 41 11.70 5.66 -17.04
N GLU A 42 10.85 4.80 -17.60
CA GLU A 42 9.67 4.29 -16.90
C GLU A 42 10.09 3.42 -15.72
N ARG A 43 11.08 2.55 -15.92
CA ARG A 43 11.62 1.68 -14.86
C ARG A 43 12.19 2.49 -13.71
N GLU A 44 12.91 3.57 -14.01
CA GLU A 44 13.42 4.49 -12.99
C GLU A 44 12.28 5.16 -12.23
N ARG A 45 11.25 5.68 -12.91
CA ARG A 45 10.08 6.30 -12.29
C ARG A 45 9.35 5.34 -11.36
N ILE A 46 9.14 4.09 -11.80
CA ILE A 46 8.53 3.04 -11.00
C ILE A 46 9.36 2.77 -9.73
N ALA A 47 10.69 2.71 -9.84
CA ALA A 47 11.55 2.47 -8.68
C ALA A 47 11.41 3.56 -7.61
N TYR A 48 11.32 4.82 -8.01
CA TYR A 48 11.07 5.93 -7.08
C TYR A 48 9.66 5.90 -6.52
N HIS A 49 8.66 5.56 -7.33
CA HIS A 49 7.27 5.43 -6.91
C HIS A 49 7.10 4.37 -5.82
N GLU A 50 7.56 3.14 -6.07
CA GLU A 50 7.48 2.04 -5.11
C GLU A 50 8.31 2.31 -3.85
N MET A 51 9.48 2.95 -4.02
CA MET A 51 10.30 3.33 -2.88
C MET A 51 9.62 4.41 -2.03
N GLY A 52 8.87 5.32 -2.65
CA GLY A 52 8.04 6.31 -1.97
C GLY A 52 7.02 5.66 -1.05
N HIS A 53 6.24 4.70 -1.54
CA HIS A 53 5.30 3.92 -0.75
C HIS A 53 5.98 3.22 0.42
N ALA A 54 7.09 2.53 0.15
CA ALA A 54 7.80 1.74 1.14
C ALA A 54 8.39 2.60 2.26
N LEU A 55 9.03 3.72 1.94
CA LEU A 55 9.60 4.63 2.93
C LEU A 55 8.51 5.30 3.78
N ALA A 56 7.46 5.83 3.14
CA ALA A 56 6.36 6.44 3.87
C ALA A 56 5.71 5.43 4.82
N ALA A 57 5.40 4.23 4.35
CA ALA A 57 4.83 3.18 5.20
C ALA A 57 5.75 2.78 6.35
N THR A 58 7.07 2.79 6.16
CA THR A 58 8.01 2.45 7.23
C THR A 58 8.14 3.55 8.29
N LEU A 59 8.05 4.81 7.88
CA LEU A 59 8.19 5.98 8.75
C LEU A 59 6.90 6.34 9.49
N LEU A 60 5.75 5.88 9.01
CA LEU A 60 4.45 6.01 9.67
C LEU A 60 4.27 4.91 10.72
N GLU A 61 3.63 5.23 11.84
CA GLU A 61 3.53 4.31 12.98
C GLU A 61 2.43 3.26 12.84
N LYS A 62 1.32 3.63 12.19
CA LYS A 62 0.09 2.83 12.16
C LYS A 62 -0.16 2.08 10.85
N THR A 63 0.76 2.17 9.90
CA THR A 63 0.73 1.37 8.67
C THR A 63 1.30 -0.03 8.92
N ASP A 64 0.98 -0.97 8.07
CA ASP A 64 1.56 -2.32 8.16
C ASP A 64 3.04 -2.32 7.72
N PRO A 65 3.89 -3.17 8.33
CA PRO A 65 5.30 -3.23 7.99
C PRO A 65 5.53 -3.70 6.55
N VAL A 66 6.49 -3.07 5.89
CA VAL A 66 6.94 -3.44 4.55
C VAL A 66 7.69 -4.77 4.62
N GLN A 67 7.29 -5.74 3.82
CA GLN A 67 7.95 -7.04 3.69
C GLN A 67 8.85 -7.10 2.46
N LYS A 68 8.41 -6.48 1.38
CA LYS A 68 9.06 -6.58 0.08
C LYS A 68 8.65 -5.42 -0.83
N VAL A 69 9.61 -4.91 -1.59
CA VAL A 69 9.39 -3.92 -2.65
C VAL A 69 9.91 -4.48 -3.95
N SER A 70 9.15 -4.40 -5.04
CA SER A 70 9.56 -4.96 -6.33
C SER A 70 9.09 -4.08 -7.49
N ILE A 71 9.95 -3.97 -8.50
CA ILE A 71 9.67 -3.29 -9.77
C ILE A 71 9.47 -4.28 -10.93
N ILE A 72 9.28 -5.56 -10.62
CA ILE A 72 8.96 -6.57 -11.62
C ILE A 72 7.47 -6.44 -11.97
N PRO A 73 7.12 -6.20 -13.26
CA PRO A 73 5.73 -6.04 -13.67
C PRO A 73 4.88 -7.29 -13.38
N ARG A 74 3.62 -7.07 -12.99
CA ARG A 74 2.64 -8.13 -12.69
C ARG A 74 1.49 -8.16 -13.70
N SER A 75 0.77 -9.28 -13.75
CA SER A 75 -0.31 -9.51 -14.74
C SER A 75 -1.55 -8.65 -14.54
N ILE A 76 -1.77 -8.10 -13.35
CA ILE A 76 -2.94 -7.29 -12.98
C ILE A 76 -2.73 -5.79 -13.31
N GLY A 77 -1.79 -5.46 -14.21
CA GLY A 77 -1.55 -4.07 -14.63
C GLY A 77 -0.58 -3.29 -13.73
N ALA A 78 -0.19 -3.83 -12.59
CA ALA A 78 0.81 -3.21 -11.72
C ALA A 78 2.20 -3.29 -12.35
N LEU A 79 2.88 -2.15 -12.44
CA LEU A 79 4.26 -2.03 -12.96
C LEU A 79 5.31 -2.33 -11.89
N GLY A 80 4.93 -2.24 -10.62
CA GLY A 80 5.66 -2.61 -9.43
C GLY A 80 4.70 -2.95 -8.29
N TYR A 81 5.19 -3.25 -7.11
CA TYR A 81 4.37 -3.40 -5.91
C TYR A 81 5.19 -3.31 -4.63
N THR A 82 4.57 -2.75 -3.61
CA THR A 82 5.06 -2.76 -2.23
C THR A 82 4.17 -3.67 -1.40
N LEU A 83 4.74 -4.79 -0.92
CA LEU A 83 4.02 -5.76 -0.11
C LEU A 83 4.11 -5.35 1.37
N GLN A 84 2.98 -5.06 1.97
CA GLN A 84 2.80 -4.87 3.40
C GLN A 84 2.07 -6.07 3.98
N ARG A 85 2.39 -6.45 5.20
CA ARG A 85 1.75 -7.58 5.88
C ARG A 85 1.25 -7.14 7.26
N PRO A 86 -0.07 -7.27 7.53
CA PRO A 86 -0.59 -7.10 8.86
C PRO A 86 0.13 -8.01 9.87
N THR A 87 0.50 -7.46 11.01
CA THR A 87 1.14 -8.21 12.10
C THR A 87 0.12 -8.73 13.11
N GLU A 88 -1.09 -8.18 13.08
CA GLU A 88 -2.16 -8.47 14.02
C GLU A 88 -3.52 -8.53 13.30
N ASP A 89 -4.43 -9.35 13.81
CA ASP A 89 -5.84 -9.34 13.39
C ASP A 89 -6.54 -8.11 13.99
N ARG A 90 -6.78 -7.09 13.17
CA ARG A 90 -7.43 -5.84 13.58
C ARG A 90 -8.87 -5.82 13.12
N PHE A 91 -9.78 -5.71 14.07
CA PHE A 91 -11.23 -5.59 13.81
C PHE A 91 -11.70 -4.13 13.76
N LEU A 92 -10.94 -3.21 14.34
CA LEU A 92 -11.26 -1.77 14.36
C LEU A 92 -10.10 -0.99 13.74
N ILE A 93 -10.45 0.02 12.95
CA ILE A 93 -9.51 0.94 12.31
C ILE A 93 -9.85 2.36 12.76
N THR A 94 -8.86 3.09 13.24
CA THR A 94 -9.03 4.47 13.71
C THR A 94 -8.91 5.49 12.56
N ALA A 95 -9.44 6.70 12.76
CA ALA A 95 -9.30 7.80 11.79
C ALA A 95 -7.83 8.11 11.47
N SER A 96 -6.95 8.04 12.47
CA SER A 96 -5.52 8.26 12.27
C SER A 96 -4.85 7.17 11.44
N GLU A 97 -5.27 5.90 11.59
CA GLU A 97 -4.79 4.80 10.74
C GLU A 97 -5.24 4.97 9.28
N LEU A 98 -6.49 5.37 9.06
CA LEU A 98 -7.00 5.66 7.72
C LEU A 98 -6.25 6.83 7.08
N ASN A 99 -5.93 7.87 7.87
CA ASN A 99 -5.14 9.00 7.39
C ASN A 99 -3.71 8.56 7.00
N GLU A 100 -3.02 7.78 7.83
CA GLU A 100 -1.69 7.26 7.51
C GLU A 100 -1.70 6.34 6.28
N ARG A 101 -2.77 5.56 6.07
CA ARG A 101 -2.95 4.77 4.84
C ARG A 101 -3.05 5.66 3.60
N MET A 102 -3.81 6.76 3.67
CA MET A 102 -3.87 7.72 2.56
C MET A 102 -2.50 8.35 2.29
N VAL A 103 -1.75 8.73 3.33
CA VAL A 103 -0.38 9.25 3.19
C VAL A 103 0.52 8.24 2.48
N ALA A 104 0.49 6.98 2.90
CA ALA A 104 1.28 5.91 2.27
C ALA A 104 0.89 5.67 0.80
N LEU A 105 -0.42 5.67 0.48
CA LEU A 105 -0.92 5.55 -0.90
C LEU A 105 -0.48 6.71 -1.79
N LEU A 106 -0.46 7.93 -1.28
CA LEU A 106 -0.09 9.12 -2.05
C LEU A 106 1.43 9.32 -2.16
N ALA A 107 2.22 8.57 -1.38
CA ALA A 107 3.67 8.70 -1.31
C ALA A 107 4.39 8.33 -2.62
N GLY A 108 3.87 7.38 -3.40
CA GLY A 108 4.42 7.06 -4.72
C GLY A 108 4.40 8.27 -5.66
N ARG A 109 3.25 8.93 -5.76
CA ARG A 109 3.09 10.17 -6.53
C ARG A 109 3.95 11.31 -5.98
N ALA A 110 4.05 11.45 -4.66
CA ALA A 110 4.88 12.45 -4.01
C ALA A 110 6.36 12.24 -4.31
N ALA A 111 6.84 11.00 -4.33
CA ALA A 111 8.20 10.65 -4.71
C ALA A 111 8.52 11.06 -6.17
N GLU A 112 7.59 10.80 -7.11
CA GLU A 112 7.75 11.23 -8.50
C GLU A 112 7.89 12.76 -8.60
N GLU A 113 7.03 13.52 -7.92
CA GLU A 113 7.06 14.99 -7.95
C GLU A 113 8.35 15.53 -7.35
N ILE A 114 8.83 14.98 -6.22
CA ILE A 114 10.07 15.43 -5.56
C ILE A 114 11.29 15.20 -6.46
N VAL A 115 11.34 14.07 -7.17
CA VAL A 115 12.55 13.66 -7.91
C VAL A 115 12.54 14.17 -9.36
N PHE A 116 11.39 14.13 -10.01
CA PHE A 116 11.28 14.46 -11.44
C PHE A 116 10.60 15.81 -11.70
N ALA A 117 10.08 16.49 -10.65
CA ALA A 117 9.24 17.70 -10.76
C ALA A 117 8.02 17.50 -11.68
N GLU A 118 7.61 16.25 -11.88
CA GLU A 118 6.53 15.83 -12.76
C GLU A 118 5.89 14.55 -12.21
N VAL A 119 4.59 14.39 -12.41
CA VAL A 119 3.82 13.22 -11.98
C VAL A 119 3.34 12.42 -13.19
N SER A 120 3.20 11.12 -13.01
CA SER A 120 2.72 10.21 -14.06
C SER A 120 1.31 9.69 -13.78
N THR A 121 0.76 8.95 -14.74
CA THR A 121 -0.51 8.24 -14.60
C THR A 121 -0.39 6.98 -13.73
N GLY A 122 0.82 6.58 -13.34
CA GLY A 122 1.07 5.38 -12.55
C GLY A 122 0.36 5.36 -11.19
N ALA A 123 0.14 6.54 -10.60
CA ALA A 123 -0.55 6.70 -9.32
C ALA A 123 -2.10 6.70 -9.41
N ALA A 124 -2.70 6.36 -10.55
CA ALA A 124 -4.16 6.45 -10.72
C ALA A 124 -4.92 5.55 -9.75
N ASP A 125 -4.47 4.32 -9.55
CA ASP A 125 -5.08 3.35 -8.64
C ASP A 125 -4.91 3.76 -7.17
N ASP A 126 -3.75 4.30 -6.80
CA ASP A 126 -3.48 4.81 -5.45
C ASP A 126 -4.33 6.03 -5.12
N LEU A 127 -4.51 6.94 -6.08
CA LEU A 127 -5.42 8.07 -5.95
C LEU A 127 -6.87 7.62 -5.78
N ALA A 128 -7.32 6.63 -6.55
CA ALA A 128 -8.67 6.07 -6.42
C ALA A 128 -8.86 5.48 -5.01
N LYS A 129 -7.94 4.63 -4.54
CA LYS A 129 -7.99 4.04 -3.20
C LYS A 129 -7.97 5.09 -2.08
N ALA A 130 -7.09 6.10 -2.19
CA ALA A 130 -7.04 7.18 -1.20
C ALA A 130 -8.34 7.99 -1.18
N THR A 131 -8.93 8.26 -2.36
CA THR A 131 -10.22 8.96 -2.48
C THR A 131 -11.35 8.14 -1.86
N ASP A 132 -11.37 6.82 -2.08
CA ASP A 132 -12.36 5.92 -1.49
C ASP A 132 -12.26 5.90 0.04
N ILE A 133 -11.05 5.87 0.60
CA ILE A 133 -10.83 5.97 2.05
C ILE A 133 -11.36 7.30 2.57
N ALA A 134 -11.00 8.44 1.96
CA ALA A 134 -11.48 9.75 2.37
C ALA A 134 -13.01 9.84 2.33
N ARG A 135 -13.62 9.37 1.24
CA ARG A 135 -15.08 9.34 1.10
C ARG A 135 -15.75 8.50 2.18
N GLN A 136 -15.23 7.29 2.46
CA GLN A 136 -15.76 6.44 3.52
C GLN A 136 -15.60 7.04 4.92
N CYS A 137 -14.49 7.72 5.20
CA CYS A 137 -14.31 8.47 6.46
C CYS A 137 -15.43 9.47 6.69
N ILE A 138 -15.87 10.17 5.64
CA ILE A 138 -16.88 11.21 5.71
C ILE A 138 -18.29 10.59 5.70
N THR A 139 -18.61 9.78 4.68
CA THR A 139 -19.99 9.37 4.40
C THR A 139 -20.46 8.18 5.22
N ARG A 140 -19.53 7.33 5.71
CA ARG A 140 -19.87 6.10 6.41
C ARG A 140 -19.45 6.06 7.87
N PHE A 141 -18.27 6.58 8.17
CA PHE A 141 -17.71 6.45 9.52
C PHE A 141 -17.94 7.69 10.39
N GLY A 142 -18.38 8.82 9.81
CA GLY A 142 -18.55 10.08 10.53
C GLY A 142 -17.25 10.59 11.15
N MET A 143 -16.11 10.32 10.50
CA MET A 143 -14.77 10.67 10.97
C MET A 143 -14.26 11.97 10.34
N SER A 144 -15.15 12.97 10.19
CA SER A 144 -14.82 14.24 9.56
C SER A 144 -15.61 15.40 10.18
N PRO A 145 -15.23 16.65 9.94
CA PRO A 145 -15.98 17.83 10.37
C PRO A 145 -17.41 17.96 9.80
N VAL A 146 -17.73 17.24 8.72
CA VAL A 146 -19.07 17.25 8.11
C VAL A 146 -20.14 16.71 9.09
N GLY A 147 -19.75 15.87 10.04
CA GLY A 147 -20.62 15.40 11.11
C GLY A 147 -20.57 13.91 11.35
N GLN A 148 -21.34 13.46 12.37
CA GLN A 148 -21.39 12.06 12.82
C GLN A 148 -22.61 11.32 12.25
N ALA A 149 -23.02 11.66 11.02
CA ALA A 149 -24.12 11.02 10.33
C ALA A 149 -23.62 10.04 9.27
N VAL A 150 -24.33 8.94 9.08
CA VAL A 150 -24.13 8.06 7.93
C VAL A 150 -24.88 8.64 6.74
N LEU A 151 -24.15 9.16 5.77
CA LEU A 151 -24.69 9.75 4.55
C LEU A 151 -24.89 8.71 3.44
N GLU A 152 -24.00 7.73 3.34
CA GLU A 152 -24.05 6.64 2.37
C GLU A 152 -24.01 5.29 3.12
N PRO A 153 -25.16 4.68 3.43
CA PRO A 153 -25.20 3.37 4.07
C PRO A 153 -24.64 2.29 3.12
N GLN A 154 -24.04 1.26 3.70
CA GLN A 154 -23.57 0.12 2.91
C GLN A 154 -24.78 -0.61 2.30
N ARG A 155 -24.94 -0.50 1.00
CA ARG A 155 -25.92 -1.32 0.28
C ARG A 155 -25.36 -2.73 0.14
N LEU A 156 -26.17 -3.73 0.51
CA LEU A 156 -25.82 -5.13 0.29
C LEU A 156 -25.92 -5.40 -1.21
N GLU A 157 -24.80 -5.66 -1.86
CA GLU A 157 -24.69 -5.87 -3.33
C GLU A 157 -25.66 -6.92 -3.88
N TRP A 158 -26.04 -7.92 -3.08
CA TRP A 158 -26.97 -8.95 -3.48
C TRP A 158 -28.43 -8.49 -3.60
N LEU A 159 -28.80 -7.33 -3.04
CA LEU A 159 -30.12 -6.70 -3.19
C LEU A 159 -30.19 -5.72 -4.37
N ALA A 160 -29.05 -5.40 -4.99
CA ALA A 160 -28.94 -4.39 -6.05
C ALA A 160 -29.20 -4.93 -7.46
N GLN A 161 -29.47 -6.23 -7.64
CA GLN A 161 -29.58 -6.87 -8.96
C GLN A 161 -30.80 -6.47 -9.80
N ASP A 162 -31.76 -5.71 -9.28
CA ASP A 162 -33.01 -5.43 -10.00
C ASP A 162 -33.39 -3.94 -10.18
N ARG A 163 -32.52 -3.00 -9.83
CA ARG A 163 -32.79 -1.57 -10.08
C ARG A 163 -31.61 -0.92 -10.80
N ALA A 164 -31.87 -0.47 -12.03
CA ALA A 164 -30.99 0.40 -12.79
C ALA A 164 -30.43 1.49 -11.88
N GLU A 165 -29.10 1.62 -11.91
CA GLU A 165 -28.25 2.48 -11.09
C GLU A 165 -28.61 3.98 -11.23
N THR A 166 -29.68 4.42 -10.61
CA THR A 166 -29.77 5.82 -10.18
C THR A 166 -29.19 5.85 -8.77
N HIS A 167 -27.93 6.32 -8.65
CA HIS A 167 -27.35 6.71 -7.37
C HIS A 167 -28.13 7.93 -6.85
N GLU A 168 -29.34 7.73 -6.38
CA GLU A 168 -30.04 8.76 -5.61
C GLU A 168 -29.29 8.89 -4.27
N ARG A 169 -28.66 10.04 -4.08
CA ARG A 169 -28.06 10.43 -2.83
C ARG A 169 -29.18 10.74 -1.84
N ASP A 170 -29.08 10.20 -0.63
CA ASP A 170 -30.05 10.43 0.45
C ASP A 170 -29.80 11.78 1.18
N TYR A 171 -28.97 12.67 0.62
CA TYR A 171 -28.61 13.96 1.20
C TYR A 171 -28.62 15.10 0.15
N SER A 172 -28.73 16.33 0.63
CA SER A 172 -28.88 17.51 -0.21
C SER A 172 -27.63 17.81 -1.05
N GLU A 173 -27.79 18.57 -2.14
CA GLU A 173 -26.68 19.08 -2.94
C GLU A 173 -25.71 19.96 -2.13
N ALA A 174 -26.20 20.66 -1.09
CA ALA A 174 -25.35 21.43 -0.19
C ALA A 174 -24.40 20.47 0.58
N THR A 175 -24.94 19.40 1.17
CA THR A 175 -24.15 18.38 1.85
C THR A 175 -23.20 17.65 0.89
N ALA A 176 -23.64 17.37 -0.35
CA ALA A 176 -22.78 16.79 -1.37
C ALA A 176 -21.53 17.64 -1.64
N ARG A 177 -21.73 18.96 -1.74
CA ARG A 177 -20.63 19.91 -1.90
C ARG A 177 -19.69 19.93 -0.69
N GLU A 178 -20.21 19.85 0.52
CA GLU A 178 -19.39 19.77 1.74
C GLU A 178 -18.55 18.49 1.75
N VAL A 179 -19.14 17.35 1.40
CA VAL A 179 -18.43 16.06 1.25
C VAL A 179 -17.30 16.17 0.22
N ASP A 180 -17.58 16.74 -0.97
CA ASP A 180 -16.58 16.87 -2.03
C ASP A 180 -15.43 17.81 -1.65
N LEU A 181 -15.70 18.88 -0.90
CA LEU A 181 -14.68 19.80 -0.38
C LEU A 181 -13.82 19.09 0.68
N GLU A 182 -14.45 18.37 1.59
CA GLU A 182 -13.73 17.67 2.66
C GLU A 182 -12.88 16.52 2.12
N VAL A 183 -13.38 15.72 1.15
CA VAL A 183 -12.57 14.70 0.45
C VAL A 183 -11.31 15.33 -0.14
N ARG A 184 -11.44 16.47 -0.81
CA ARG A 184 -10.28 17.17 -1.37
C ARG A 184 -9.30 17.61 -0.28
N THR A 185 -9.82 18.20 0.80
CA THR A 185 -9.01 18.66 1.94
C THR A 185 -8.22 17.49 2.56
N MET A 186 -8.86 16.33 2.78
CA MET A 186 -8.20 15.14 3.31
C MET A 186 -7.09 14.64 2.38
N ILE A 187 -7.35 14.57 1.08
CA ILE A 187 -6.36 14.15 0.07
C ILE A 187 -5.19 15.12 0.01
N ASP A 188 -5.45 16.42 -0.07
CA ASP A 188 -4.40 17.44 -0.14
C ASP A 188 -3.53 17.45 1.14
N THR A 189 -4.15 17.27 2.30
CA THR A 189 -3.44 17.17 3.59
C THR A 189 -2.56 15.92 3.64
N ALA A 190 -3.10 14.77 3.24
CA ALA A 190 -2.33 13.51 3.21
C ALA A 190 -1.19 13.59 2.19
N TYR A 191 -1.41 14.21 1.03
CA TYR A 191 -0.38 14.42 0.03
C TYR A 191 0.74 15.34 0.51
N ALA A 192 0.39 16.46 1.17
CA ALA A 192 1.37 17.36 1.77
C ALA A 192 2.20 16.65 2.85
N ALA A 193 1.58 15.81 3.69
CA ALA A 193 2.27 15.00 4.68
C ALA A 193 3.24 14.01 4.02
N ALA A 194 2.82 13.30 2.96
CA ALA A 194 3.68 12.40 2.20
C ALA A 194 4.91 13.13 1.63
N LYS A 195 4.70 14.31 1.03
CA LYS A 195 5.81 15.16 0.53
C LYS A 195 6.75 15.58 1.66
N GLY A 196 6.22 15.98 2.81
CA GLY A 196 7.03 16.36 3.97
C GLY A 196 7.92 15.21 4.45
N ILE A 197 7.35 14.02 4.61
CA ILE A 197 8.08 12.81 5.03
C ILE A 197 9.19 12.48 4.03
N LEU A 198 8.87 12.40 2.74
CA LEU A 198 9.84 11.99 1.73
C LEU A 198 10.91 13.06 1.46
N SER A 199 10.58 14.35 1.57
CA SER A 199 11.58 15.43 1.44
C SER A 199 12.60 15.39 2.58
N ALA A 200 12.19 15.03 3.79
CA ALA A 200 13.10 14.86 4.92
C ALA A 200 14.02 13.62 4.78
N HIS A 201 13.62 12.64 3.93
CA HIS A 201 14.32 11.37 3.70
C HIS A 201 14.70 11.17 2.22
N VAL A 202 14.98 12.27 1.49
CA VAL A 202 15.24 12.22 0.05
C VAL A 202 16.48 11.40 -0.31
N ASP A 203 17.48 11.36 0.54
CA ASP A 203 18.69 10.57 0.30
C ASP A 203 18.42 9.07 0.45
N ASP A 204 17.60 8.66 1.42
CA ASP A 204 17.13 7.27 1.55
C ASP A 204 16.25 6.87 0.36
N LEU A 205 15.38 7.78 -0.10
CA LEU A 205 14.55 7.57 -1.29
C LEU A 205 15.43 7.28 -2.52
N ARG A 206 16.46 8.10 -2.74
CA ARG A 206 17.38 7.93 -3.87
C ARG A 206 18.23 6.67 -3.76
N ALA A 207 18.72 6.36 -2.57
CA ALA A 207 19.53 5.16 -2.33
C ALA A 207 18.69 3.89 -2.53
N GLY A 208 17.48 3.85 -1.99
CA GLY A 208 16.57 2.72 -2.13
C GLY A 208 16.11 2.50 -3.58
N ALA A 209 15.77 3.58 -4.31
CA ALA A 209 15.40 3.48 -5.72
C ALA A 209 16.55 2.94 -6.60
N ARG A 210 17.81 3.37 -6.36
CA ARG A 210 18.97 2.81 -7.06
C ARG A 210 19.13 1.33 -6.78
N LEU A 211 19.00 0.92 -5.52
CA LEU A 211 19.08 -0.49 -5.13
C LEU A 211 17.98 -1.33 -5.78
N LEU A 212 16.74 -0.79 -5.91
CA LEU A 212 15.65 -1.40 -6.64
C LEU A 212 15.96 -1.57 -8.13
N LEU A 213 16.60 -0.57 -8.75
CA LEU A 213 17.01 -0.66 -10.17
C LEU A 213 18.07 -1.74 -10.40
N GLU A 214 18.95 -1.96 -9.43
CA GLU A 214 20.00 -2.99 -9.49
C GLU A 214 19.46 -4.40 -9.21
N ARG A 215 18.62 -4.57 -8.18
CA ARG A 215 18.19 -5.87 -7.67
C ARG A 215 16.78 -6.27 -8.10
N GLU A 216 16.00 -5.34 -8.66
CA GLU A 216 14.58 -5.49 -9.06
C GLU A 216 13.64 -5.78 -7.88
N THR A 217 14.15 -6.30 -6.78
CA THR A 217 13.40 -6.62 -5.56
C THR A 217 14.29 -6.43 -4.35
N ILE A 218 13.78 -5.76 -3.33
CA ILE A 218 14.46 -5.56 -2.04
C ILE A 218 13.52 -5.84 -0.87
N THR A 219 14.14 -6.17 0.26
CA THR A 219 13.47 -6.41 1.55
C THR A 219 14.07 -5.50 2.63
N PRO A 220 13.48 -5.40 3.82
CA PRO A 220 14.09 -4.69 4.95
C PRO A 220 15.47 -5.25 5.38
N ALA A 221 15.78 -6.48 5.02
CA ALA A 221 17.13 -7.06 5.23
C ALA A 221 18.18 -6.44 4.30
N ASP A 222 17.78 -6.10 3.07
CA ASP A 222 18.66 -5.54 2.03
C ASP A 222 18.88 -4.04 2.20
N PHE A 223 17.89 -3.31 2.76
CA PHE A 223 17.91 -1.85 2.87
C PHE A 223 17.45 -1.41 4.27
N LYS A 224 18.40 -1.00 5.11
CA LYS A 224 18.17 -0.66 6.52
C LYS A 224 17.07 0.40 6.75
N PRO A 225 16.92 1.47 5.95
CA PRO A 225 15.84 2.44 6.13
C PRO A 225 14.42 1.87 6.07
N LEU A 226 14.23 0.65 5.52
CA LEU A 226 12.94 -0.06 5.53
C LEU A 226 12.68 -0.85 6.83
N ARG A 227 13.58 -0.83 7.79
CA ARG A 227 13.38 -1.46 9.11
C ARG A 227 12.68 -0.48 10.04
N ARG A 228 11.59 -0.91 10.62
CA ARG A 228 10.94 -0.11 11.68
C ARG A 228 11.79 -0.13 12.96
N LYS A 229 11.78 0.98 13.67
CA LYS A 229 12.41 1.06 15.02
C LYS A 229 11.81 0.09 16.02
N SER A 230 10.55 -0.33 15.84
CA SER A 230 9.90 -1.37 16.66
C SER A 230 10.48 -2.76 16.43
N ASP A 231 10.89 -3.08 15.20
CA ASP A 231 11.43 -4.40 14.84
C ASP A 231 12.82 -4.61 15.46
N GLU A 232 13.59 -3.55 15.66
CA GLU A 232 14.89 -3.61 16.34
C GLU A 232 14.75 -4.02 17.82
N ARG A 233 13.64 -3.65 18.49
CA ARG A 233 13.34 -4.02 19.89
C ARG A 233 12.87 -5.47 20.05
N HIS A 234 12.15 -6.02 19.07
CA HIS A 234 11.68 -7.40 19.12
C HIS A 234 12.74 -8.42 18.63
N GLY A 235 13.61 -8.02 17.70
CA GLY A 235 14.72 -8.86 17.22
C GLY A 235 15.78 -9.11 18.31
N ALA A 236 16.04 -8.13 19.16
CA ALA A 236 16.96 -8.28 20.30
C ALA A 236 16.40 -9.20 21.38
N ALA A 237 15.11 -9.12 21.68
CA ALA A 237 14.45 -9.96 22.69
C ALA A 237 14.26 -11.42 22.24
N ALA A 238 14.09 -11.67 20.95
CA ALA A 238 13.95 -13.03 20.40
C ALA A 238 15.28 -13.80 20.40
N PHE A 239 16.42 -13.11 20.35
CA PHE A 239 17.75 -13.76 20.38
C PHE A 239 18.23 -14.12 21.80
N GLU A 240 17.79 -13.38 22.83
CA GLU A 240 18.12 -13.72 24.24
C GLU A 240 17.27 -14.86 24.80
N GLY A 241 16.06 -15.10 24.26
CA GLY A 241 15.16 -16.18 24.73
C GLY A 241 15.48 -17.58 24.17
N ALA A 242 16.31 -17.70 23.13
CA ALA A 242 16.60 -18.99 22.47
C ALA A 242 17.76 -19.78 23.09
N LEU A 243 18.40 -19.28 24.15
CA LEU A 243 19.53 -19.94 24.84
C LEU A 243 19.16 -20.58 26.19
N VAL A 244 17.88 -20.72 26.52
CA VAL A 244 17.44 -21.40 27.74
C VAL A 244 16.84 -22.76 27.41
N GLN A 245 17.73 -23.79 27.53
CA GLN A 245 17.50 -25.17 27.96
C GLN A 245 16.51 -26.05 27.17
N LEU A 246 17.13 -27.00 26.51
CA LEU A 246 16.57 -28.35 26.40
C LEU A 246 17.24 -29.26 27.45
N PRO A 247 16.46 -30.07 28.18
CA PRO A 247 16.99 -31.08 29.10
C PRO A 247 17.63 -32.23 28.37
#